data_7650e293bb35fff7287cd926c399a965
#
_entry.id   7650e293bb35fff7287cd926c399a965
#
_cell.length_a   1.000
_cell.length_b   1.000
_cell.length_c   1.000
_cell.angle_alpha   90.00
_cell.angle_beta   90.00
_cell.angle_gamma   90.00
#
_symmetry.space_group_name_H-M   'P 1'
#
loop_
_entity.id
_entity.type
_entity.pdbx_description
1 polymer ?
#
loop_
_entity_poly.entity_id
_entity_poly.type
_entity_poly.pdbx_seq_one_letter_code
_entity_poly.pdbx_strand_id
1 'polypeptide(L)'
;AEMPLQSDQVIWSEQGRIHVAYDDVVVLSASGNTLTAPSGHLIKVHDTVVIAKAGANHKCLVVAVSGQTVTVAPYALALLSTGSPAAYTNADAVTVFVYGTEYKKGSSNITGSIDASFTQFSNRPIIMRDRYQVNGSDTAQIGWVEVTSENGAGGFLWYLKSEHEARLRFEDQMEMAMIEGELAGSSFAGTGDYAIQGTEGLFAALNTRGLVYNNADFDSTAAITGTLAHNSTVTNTGLAEFDTILQELDKQGAIEENMMFLDRGTSLSIDNMLAQQNAAFGGGASYGVFNNAEDMALNLGFSGFRRGSYDFYKTDWKYLNDSTTRGLFGDIEGVIVPAGTSTVYDQSMGKNISRPFLHVRYRKSEADDRKMKSWITGSVGGNYTSDADEMVVNFLTERCLCVQAANNFVMLKNTTA
;
A
#
# COMPACT_ATOMS: atom_id res chain seq x y z
N ALA A 1 10.81 5.36 -6.99
CA ALA A 1 11.68 6.54 -7.02
C ALA A 1 12.43 6.68 -5.71
N GLU A 2 13.65 7.26 -5.77
CA GLU A 2 14.45 7.54 -4.58
C GLU A 2 14.67 9.05 -4.45
N MET A 3 14.53 9.58 -3.23
CA MET A 3 14.61 11.00 -2.96
C MET A 3 15.44 11.30 -1.71
N PRO A 4 16.18 12.41 -1.66
CA PRO A 4 16.95 12.78 -0.47
C PRO A 4 16.07 13.21 0.71
N LEU A 5 16.58 12.99 1.92
CA LEU A 5 16.00 13.37 3.19
C LEU A 5 17.07 13.99 4.09
N GLN A 6 16.79 15.12 4.70
CA GLN A 6 17.69 15.79 5.66
C GLN A 6 17.21 15.71 7.11
N SER A 7 15.97 15.31 7.33
CA SER A 7 15.34 15.20 8.65
C SER A 7 15.39 13.76 9.19
N ASP A 8 15.26 13.60 10.50
CA ASP A 8 15.16 12.29 11.17
C ASP A 8 13.79 11.62 11.00
N GLN A 9 12.85 12.34 10.43
CA GLN A 9 11.49 11.85 10.18
C GLN A 9 10.97 12.41 8.85
N VAL A 10 10.30 11.58 8.09
CA VAL A 10 9.50 12.00 6.95
C VAL A 10 8.07 12.17 7.43
N ILE A 11 7.46 13.31 7.14
CA ILE A 11 6.07 13.60 7.45
C ILE A 11 5.37 13.98 6.15
N TRP A 12 4.18 13.43 5.94
CA TRP A 12 3.30 13.83 4.84
C TRP A 12 1.85 13.90 5.33
N SER A 13 1.06 14.68 4.64
CA SER A 13 -0.36 14.81 4.93
C SER A 13 -1.18 14.35 3.74
N GLU A 14 -2.23 13.60 4.00
CA GLU A 14 -3.20 13.17 3.00
C GLU A 14 -4.52 13.89 3.26
N GLN A 15 -5.09 14.43 2.21
CA GLN A 15 -6.36 15.14 2.28
C GLN A 15 -7.50 14.13 2.17
N GLY A 16 -8.49 14.24 3.07
CA GLY A 16 -9.72 13.49 2.97
C GLY A 16 -10.55 13.86 1.73
N ARG A 17 -11.57 13.08 1.45
CA ARG A 17 -12.48 13.32 0.32
C ARG A 17 -13.23 14.63 0.48
N ILE A 18 -13.57 15.27 -0.63
CA ILE A 18 -14.39 16.49 -0.68
C ILE A 18 -15.83 16.16 -0.28
N HIS A 19 -16.33 14.99 -0.69
CA HIS A 19 -17.69 14.57 -0.37
C HIS A 19 -17.79 14.04 1.06
N VAL A 20 -18.81 14.51 1.78
CA VAL A 20 -19.08 14.08 3.15
C VAL A 20 -20.03 12.89 3.10
N ALA A 21 -19.49 11.71 3.39
CA ALA A 21 -20.26 10.49 3.53
C ALA A 21 -19.71 9.67 4.70
N TYR A 22 -20.58 9.03 5.44
CA TYR A 22 -20.23 8.19 6.58
C TYR A 22 -21.01 6.88 6.53
N ASP A 23 -20.32 5.78 6.62
CA ASP A 23 -20.87 4.45 6.83
C ASP A 23 -20.98 4.18 8.34
N ASP A 24 -21.80 3.22 8.71
CA ASP A 24 -21.98 2.78 10.10
C ASP A 24 -22.40 3.89 11.09
N VAL A 25 -23.09 4.90 10.61
CA VAL A 25 -23.77 5.88 11.47
C VAL A 25 -24.91 5.18 12.20
N VAL A 26 -24.95 5.28 13.52
CA VAL A 26 -25.94 4.57 14.33
C VAL A 26 -27.18 5.42 14.53
N VAL A 27 -28.35 4.85 14.27
CA VAL A 27 -29.64 5.48 14.63
C VAL A 27 -29.78 5.47 16.17
N LEU A 28 -29.59 6.62 16.81
CA LEU A 28 -29.71 6.75 18.26
C LEU A 28 -31.17 6.66 18.70
N SER A 29 -32.05 7.39 18.03
CA SER A 29 -33.50 7.31 18.26
C SER A 29 -34.25 7.51 16.95
N ALA A 30 -34.91 6.46 16.48
CA ALA A 30 -35.71 6.51 15.26
C ALA A 30 -36.99 7.35 15.44
N SER A 31 -37.59 7.37 16.64
CA SER A 31 -38.73 8.22 17.01
C SER A 31 -38.32 9.67 17.35
N GLY A 32 -37.06 9.89 17.70
CA GLY A 32 -36.49 11.23 17.94
C GLY A 32 -35.75 11.79 16.72
N ASN A 33 -35.68 11.06 15.62
CA ASN A 33 -34.93 11.41 14.41
C ASN A 33 -33.48 11.77 14.68
N THR A 34 -32.81 11.05 15.57
CA THR A 34 -31.43 11.32 15.97
C THR A 34 -30.49 10.20 15.53
N LEU A 35 -29.33 10.60 15.07
CA LEU A 35 -28.23 9.74 14.61
C LEU A 35 -26.99 10.02 15.43
N THR A 36 -26.14 9.02 15.61
CA THR A 36 -24.81 9.19 16.19
C THR A 36 -23.78 9.06 15.07
N ALA A 37 -23.18 10.17 14.69
CA ALA A 37 -22.11 10.24 13.68
C ALA A 37 -20.74 9.99 14.31
N PRO A 38 -19.70 9.61 13.51
CA PRO A 38 -18.34 9.46 14.00
C PRO A 38 -17.79 10.74 14.66
N SER A 39 -16.83 10.59 15.55
CA SER A 39 -16.16 11.74 16.17
C SER A 39 -15.45 12.57 15.10
N GLY A 40 -15.60 13.89 15.13
CA GLY A 40 -14.99 14.79 14.15
C GLY A 40 -15.70 14.82 12.79
N HIS A 41 -16.96 14.38 12.73
CA HIS A 41 -17.74 14.46 11.49
C HIS A 41 -17.94 15.92 11.02
N LEU A 42 -18.10 16.08 9.70
CA LEU A 42 -18.25 17.39 9.04
C LEU A 42 -19.69 17.76 8.70
N ILE A 43 -20.69 16.99 9.20
CA ILE A 43 -22.11 17.28 9.01
C ILE A 43 -22.49 18.53 9.78
N LYS A 44 -23.24 19.43 9.15
CA LYS A 44 -23.68 20.73 9.72
C LYS A 44 -25.17 20.88 9.73
N VAL A 45 -25.63 21.83 10.51
CA VAL A 45 -27.02 22.30 10.46
C VAL A 45 -27.30 22.89 9.08
N HIS A 46 -28.48 22.58 8.54
CA HIS A 46 -28.95 22.89 7.18
C HIS A 46 -28.34 22.07 6.05
N ASP A 47 -27.49 21.06 6.34
CA ASP A 47 -27.11 20.08 5.34
C ASP A 47 -28.31 19.21 4.94
N THR A 48 -28.39 18.91 3.65
CA THR A 48 -29.34 17.93 3.12
C THR A 48 -28.63 16.58 2.97
N VAL A 49 -29.17 15.56 3.62
CA VAL A 49 -28.59 14.25 3.73
C VAL A 49 -29.47 13.14 3.18
N VAL A 50 -28.88 12.12 2.61
CA VAL A 50 -29.53 10.84 2.34
C VAL A 50 -29.13 9.88 3.44
N ILE A 51 -30.07 9.28 4.10
CA ILE A 51 -29.90 8.21 5.06
C ILE A 51 -30.32 6.92 4.38
N ALA A 52 -29.41 5.98 4.26
CA ALA A 52 -29.65 4.71 3.59
C ALA A 52 -29.40 3.52 4.52
N LYS A 53 -30.27 2.53 4.43
CA LYS A 53 -30.15 1.20 5.01
C LYS A 53 -30.62 0.21 3.96
N ALA A 54 -30.20 -1.05 4.03
CA ALA A 54 -30.60 -2.08 3.08
C ALA A 54 -32.10 -2.06 2.81
N GLY A 55 -32.52 -1.74 1.57
CA GLY A 55 -33.89 -1.67 1.12
C GLY A 55 -34.65 -0.35 1.43
N ALA A 56 -34.00 0.64 2.07
CA ALA A 56 -34.64 1.95 2.35
C ALA A 56 -33.65 3.09 2.20
N ASN A 57 -34.09 4.20 1.60
CA ASN A 57 -33.38 5.46 1.62
C ASN A 57 -34.33 6.62 1.87
N HIS A 58 -33.94 7.56 2.70
CA HIS A 58 -34.72 8.74 2.99
C HIS A 58 -33.86 10.00 2.91
N LYS A 59 -34.41 11.03 2.30
CA LYS A 59 -33.79 12.36 2.25
C LYS A 59 -34.25 13.17 3.45
N CYS A 60 -33.31 13.78 4.14
CA CYS A 60 -33.55 14.51 5.37
C CYS A 60 -32.78 15.84 5.37
N LEU A 61 -33.30 16.80 6.12
CA LEU A 61 -32.61 18.03 6.47
C LEU A 61 -31.99 17.90 7.87
N VAL A 62 -30.78 18.30 8.05
CA VAL A 62 -30.15 18.37 9.38
C VAL A 62 -30.65 19.61 10.10
N VAL A 63 -31.32 19.40 11.23
CA VAL A 63 -31.92 20.47 12.02
C VAL A 63 -31.02 20.92 13.16
N ALA A 64 -30.34 19.99 13.80
CA ALA A 64 -29.41 20.28 14.90
C ALA A 64 -28.24 19.33 14.91
N VAL A 65 -27.09 19.81 15.36
CA VAL A 65 -25.85 19.03 15.57
C VAL A 65 -25.31 19.37 16.95
N SER A 66 -25.09 18.34 17.78
CA SER A 66 -24.53 18.49 19.12
C SER A 66 -23.48 17.38 19.38
N GLY A 67 -22.20 17.73 19.24
CA GLY A 67 -21.13 16.74 19.28
C GLY A 67 -21.31 15.67 18.20
N GLN A 68 -21.44 14.41 18.57
CA GLN A 68 -21.70 13.28 17.66
C GLN A 68 -23.18 13.09 17.33
N THR A 69 -24.09 13.77 18.03
CA THR A 69 -25.53 13.61 17.82
C THR A 69 -26.01 14.56 16.73
N VAL A 70 -26.56 14.00 15.68
CA VAL A 70 -27.15 14.71 14.54
C VAL A 70 -28.66 14.49 14.55
N THR A 71 -29.44 15.57 14.62
CA THR A 71 -30.91 15.52 14.55
C THR A 71 -31.35 15.87 13.13
N VAL A 72 -32.15 15.03 12.54
CA VAL A 72 -32.63 15.17 11.15
C VAL A 72 -34.13 15.30 11.06
N ALA A 73 -34.61 15.97 10.02
CA ALA A 73 -36.02 16.05 9.67
C ALA A 73 -36.23 15.42 8.30
N PRO A 74 -36.84 14.24 8.20
CA PRO A 74 -37.16 13.62 6.92
C PRO A 74 -38.15 14.45 6.11
N TYR A 75 -37.93 14.62 4.79
CA TYR A 75 -38.84 15.39 3.93
C TYR A 75 -40.18 14.68 3.67
N ALA A 76 -40.14 13.36 3.56
CA ALA A 76 -41.32 12.56 3.19
C ALA A 76 -42.02 11.91 4.38
N LEU A 77 -41.45 11.96 5.57
CA LEU A 77 -41.91 11.26 6.76
C LEU A 77 -41.91 12.20 7.97
N ALA A 78 -42.75 11.92 8.96
CA ALA A 78 -42.67 12.62 10.24
C ALA A 78 -41.54 12.11 11.11
N LEU A 79 -41.32 10.79 11.12
CA LEU A 79 -40.30 10.09 11.92
C LEU A 79 -39.59 9.03 11.09
N LEU A 80 -38.34 8.80 11.40
CA LEU A 80 -37.55 7.69 10.80
C LEU A 80 -38.17 6.33 11.14
N SER A 81 -38.81 6.20 12.29
CA SER A 81 -39.50 4.97 12.74
C SER A 81 -40.75 4.63 11.93
N THR A 82 -41.33 5.56 11.16
CA THR A 82 -42.58 5.36 10.39
C THR A 82 -42.34 5.15 8.91
N GLY A 83 -41.09 4.95 8.48
CA GLY A 83 -40.71 4.80 7.07
C GLY A 83 -41.34 3.58 6.40
N SER A 84 -41.71 3.74 5.11
CA SER A 84 -42.05 2.66 4.19
C SER A 84 -41.15 2.81 2.94
N PRO A 85 -40.46 1.77 2.43
CA PRO A 85 -40.69 0.34 2.66
C PRO A 85 -40.07 -0.25 3.93
N ALA A 86 -39.16 0.45 4.62
CA ALA A 86 -38.56 -0.05 5.87
C ALA A 86 -38.46 1.08 6.89
N ALA A 87 -38.99 0.84 8.10
CA ALA A 87 -38.80 1.71 9.24
C ALA A 87 -37.36 1.51 9.81
N TYR A 88 -36.76 2.63 10.21
CA TYR A 88 -35.51 2.55 10.99
C TYR A 88 -35.83 2.22 12.45
N THR A 89 -34.99 1.48 13.08
CA THR A 89 -35.02 1.14 14.49
C THR A 89 -33.83 1.70 15.23
N ASN A 90 -33.92 1.80 16.54
CA ASN A 90 -32.74 2.21 17.33
C ASN A 90 -31.61 1.18 17.18
N ALA A 91 -30.39 1.66 17.17
CA ALA A 91 -29.18 0.89 16.94
C ALA A 91 -28.99 0.36 15.49
N ASP A 92 -29.84 0.75 14.54
CA ASP A 92 -29.56 0.45 13.13
C ASP A 92 -28.30 1.17 12.66
N ALA A 93 -27.43 0.46 11.96
CA ALA A 93 -26.32 1.04 11.21
C ALA A 93 -26.85 1.55 9.86
N VAL A 94 -26.57 2.80 9.55
CA VAL A 94 -27.01 3.48 8.33
C VAL A 94 -25.86 4.22 7.67
N THR A 95 -25.90 4.31 6.37
CA THR A 95 -24.99 5.17 5.59
C THR A 95 -25.62 6.55 5.45
N VAL A 96 -24.84 7.59 5.73
CA VAL A 96 -25.26 8.99 5.58
C VAL A 96 -24.40 9.67 4.54
N PHE A 97 -25.03 10.29 3.56
CA PHE A 97 -24.37 11.05 2.50
C PHE A 97 -24.94 12.46 2.42
N VAL A 98 -24.09 13.48 2.48
CA VAL A 98 -24.45 14.89 2.33
C VAL A 98 -24.43 15.25 0.84
N TYR A 99 -25.57 15.63 0.27
CA TYR A 99 -25.68 15.98 -1.14
C TYR A 99 -25.88 17.48 -1.40
N GLY A 100 -26.08 18.28 -0.36
CA GLY A 100 -26.22 19.72 -0.51
C GLY A 100 -26.61 20.41 0.79
N THR A 101 -27.07 21.66 0.67
CA THR A 101 -27.53 22.47 1.80
C THR A 101 -28.81 23.17 1.42
N GLU A 102 -29.73 23.38 2.38
CA GLU A 102 -30.99 24.09 2.16
C GLU A 102 -31.25 25.11 3.24
N TYR A 103 -31.58 26.32 2.80
CA TYR A 103 -31.94 27.45 3.67
C TYR A 103 -33.29 28.04 3.29
N LYS A 104 -34.04 28.55 4.26
CA LYS A 104 -35.30 29.25 4.00
C LYS A 104 -35.03 30.64 3.38
N LYS A 105 -36.04 31.19 2.69
CA LYS A 105 -35.96 32.55 2.16
C LYS A 105 -35.72 33.57 3.29
N GLY A 106 -34.76 34.48 3.09
CA GLY A 106 -34.42 35.51 4.08
C GLY A 106 -33.60 34.99 5.28
N SER A 107 -33.04 33.80 5.22
CA SER A 107 -32.11 33.34 6.25
C SER A 107 -30.81 34.18 6.24
N SER A 108 -30.42 34.62 7.42
CA SER A 108 -29.13 35.24 7.69
C SER A 108 -28.30 34.28 8.54
N ASN A 109 -26.99 34.47 8.55
CA ASN A 109 -26.04 33.65 9.32
C ASN A 109 -25.89 32.21 8.84
N ILE A 110 -25.17 32.04 7.74
CA ILE A 110 -24.59 30.76 7.36
C ILE A 110 -23.46 30.47 8.35
N THR A 111 -23.68 29.47 9.21
CA THR A 111 -22.66 29.09 10.23
C THR A 111 -21.81 27.95 9.74
N GLY A 112 -20.52 28.16 9.77
CA GLY A 112 -19.51 27.14 9.54
C GLY A 112 -19.08 26.96 8.10
N SER A 113 -17.79 26.93 7.85
CA SER A 113 -17.16 26.42 6.65
C SER A 113 -16.81 24.94 6.83
N ILE A 114 -16.75 24.17 5.76
CA ILE A 114 -16.14 22.86 5.77
C ILE A 114 -14.65 23.07 5.47
N ASP A 115 -13.81 22.78 6.45
CA ASP A 115 -12.37 22.73 6.23
C ASP A 115 -11.98 21.33 5.78
N ALA A 116 -11.05 21.25 4.84
CA ALA A 116 -10.53 19.97 4.40
C ALA A 116 -9.91 19.24 5.59
N SER A 117 -10.29 17.97 5.80
CA SER A 117 -9.65 17.14 6.80
C SER A 117 -8.32 16.62 6.25
N PHE A 118 -7.24 16.84 7.00
CA PHE A 118 -5.93 16.31 6.70
C PHE A 118 -5.54 15.28 7.75
N THR A 119 -5.14 14.11 7.27
CA THR A 119 -4.54 13.08 8.12
C THR A 119 -3.03 13.11 7.90
N GLN A 120 -2.28 13.16 8.99
CA GLN A 120 -0.83 13.22 8.96
C GLN A 120 -0.25 11.83 9.21
N PHE A 121 0.67 11.43 8.36
CA PHE A 121 1.44 10.20 8.46
C PHE A 121 2.92 10.52 8.57
N SER A 122 3.67 9.61 9.14
CA SER A 122 5.11 9.77 9.27
C SER A 122 5.82 8.43 9.24
N ASN A 123 7.08 8.44 8.77
CA ASN A 123 7.99 7.30 8.86
C ASN A 123 9.40 7.77 9.22
N ARG A 124 10.25 6.87 9.68
CA ARG A 124 11.61 7.16 10.13
C ARG A 124 12.63 6.32 9.39
N PRO A 125 13.79 6.91 9.02
CA PRO A 125 14.86 6.14 8.40
C PRO A 125 15.54 5.22 9.41
N ILE A 126 15.93 4.03 8.94
CA ILE A 126 16.80 3.10 9.65
C ILE A 126 18.21 3.16 9.11
N ILE A 127 19.18 2.92 9.99
CA ILE A 127 20.59 2.79 9.64
C ILE A 127 20.90 1.32 9.53
N MET A 128 21.32 0.89 8.33
CA MET A 128 21.76 -0.46 8.07
C MET A 128 23.27 -0.46 7.80
N ARG A 129 23.98 -1.42 8.34
CA ARG A 129 25.43 -1.55 8.19
C ARG A 129 25.79 -3.02 8.03
N ASP A 130 26.75 -3.26 7.16
CA ASP A 130 27.43 -4.54 7.03
C ASP A 130 28.93 -4.33 6.80
N ARG A 131 29.73 -5.35 7.02
CA ARG A 131 31.16 -5.31 6.78
C ARG A 131 31.64 -6.63 6.21
N TYR A 132 32.58 -6.51 5.30
CA TYR A 132 33.39 -7.64 4.82
C TYR A 132 34.82 -7.46 5.27
N GLN A 133 35.39 -8.49 5.91
CA GLN A 133 36.74 -8.44 6.50
C GLN A 133 37.60 -9.54 5.91
N VAL A 134 38.82 -9.20 5.51
CA VAL A 134 39.84 -10.12 5.02
C VAL A 134 41.17 -9.80 5.71
N ASN A 135 41.87 -10.82 6.16
CA ASN A 135 43.21 -10.68 6.75
C ASN A 135 44.24 -10.26 5.69
N GLY A 136 45.25 -9.50 6.10
CA GLY A 136 46.29 -9.04 5.19
C GLY A 136 47.07 -10.18 4.53
N SER A 137 47.34 -11.26 5.26
CA SER A 137 47.96 -12.46 4.72
C SER A 137 47.14 -13.13 3.62
N ASP A 138 45.82 -13.16 3.79
CA ASP A 138 44.90 -13.79 2.83
C ASP A 138 44.73 -12.93 1.57
N THR A 139 44.82 -11.61 1.66
CA THR A 139 44.80 -10.73 0.49
C THR A 139 46.03 -10.88 -0.41
N ALA A 140 47.15 -11.31 0.16
CA ALA A 140 48.38 -11.55 -0.58
C ALA A 140 48.42 -12.93 -1.26
N GLN A 141 47.47 -13.83 -0.96
CA GLN A 141 47.44 -15.16 -1.56
C GLN A 141 46.74 -15.11 -2.93
N ILE A 142 47.36 -15.82 -3.89
CA ILE A 142 46.73 -16.04 -5.19
C ILE A 142 45.82 -17.25 -5.09
N GLY A 143 44.52 -17.09 -5.40
CA GLY A 143 43.58 -18.20 -5.42
C GLY A 143 43.88 -19.21 -6.51
N TRP A 144 43.59 -20.49 -6.26
CA TRP A 144 43.72 -21.56 -7.24
C TRP A 144 42.59 -21.60 -8.28
N VAL A 145 41.50 -20.87 -8.03
CA VAL A 145 40.33 -20.82 -8.90
C VAL A 145 40.29 -19.45 -9.57
N GLU A 146 40.21 -19.44 -10.88
CA GLU A 146 40.00 -18.23 -11.65
C GLU A 146 38.56 -17.71 -11.38
N VAL A 147 38.46 -16.46 -10.97
CA VAL A 147 37.19 -15.78 -10.72
C VAL A 147 36.99 -14.75 -11.81
N THR A 148 35.89 -14.90 -12.53
CA THR A 148 35.44 -13.89 -13.51
C THR A 148 34.41 -13.00 -12.86
N SER A 149 34.61 -11.70 -12.91
CA SER A 149 33.63 -10.69 -12.55
C SER A 149 32.60 -10.54 -13.67
N GLU A 150 31.36 -10.06 -13.36
CA GLU A 150 30.32 -9.79 -14.35
C GLU A 150 30.76 -8.87 -15.50
N ASN A 151 31.76 -8.03 -15.28
CA ASN A 151 32.35 -7.15 -16.30
C ASN A 151 33.46 -7.83 -17.16
N GLY A 152 33.62 -9.15 -17.07
CA GLY A 152 34.57 -9.90 -17.87
C GLY A 152 36.02 -9.76 -17.44
N ALA A 153 36.32 -9.10 -16.33
CA ALA A 153 37.67 -9.08 -15.75
C ALA A 153 37.91 -10.40 -15.02
N GLY A 154 38.74 -11.25 -15.57
CA GLY A 154 39.15 -12.50 -14.94
C GLY A 154 40.39 -12.30 -14.07
N GLY A 155 40.50 -13.06 -12.97
CA GLY A 155 41.68 -13.06 -12.11
C GLY A 155 41.57 -14.10 -10.99
N PHE A 156 42.67 -14.33 -10.31
CA PHE A 156 42.76 -15.29 -9.21
C PHE A 156 42.51 -14.67 -7.83
N LEU A 157 41.93 -13.44 -7.79
CA LEU A 157 41.69 -12.71 -6.56
C LEU A 157 40.28 -13.09 -5.97
N TRP A 158 40.24 -14.15 -5.21
CA TRP A 158 39.03 -14.72 -4.61
C TRP A 158 38.28 -13.74 -3.69
N TYR A 159 39.00 -12.86 -3.00
CA TYR A 159 38.39 -11.89 -2.09
C TYR A 159 37.52 -10.86 -2.79
N LEU A 160 37.78 -10.52 -4.05
CA LEU A 160 36.95 -9.62 -4.85
C LEU A 160 35.57 -10.21 -5.11
N LYS A 161 35.49 -11.53 -5.35
CA LYS A 161 34.24 -12.24 -5.49
C LYS A 161 33.45 -12.21 -4.18
N SER A 162 34.12 -12.51 -3.06
CA SER A 162 33.49 -12.51 -1.74
C SER A 162 33.01 -11.12 -1.30
N GLU A 163 33.75 -10.05 -1.65
CA GLU A 163 33.36 -8.67 -1.45
C GLU A 163 32.09 -8.36 -2.26
N HIS A 164 32.05 -8.76 -3.52
CA HIS A 164 30.88 -8.56 -4.38
C HIS A 164 29.64 -9.32 -3.84
N GLU A 165 29.80 -10.57 -3.41
CA GLU A 165 28.72 -11.34 -2.79
C GLU A 165 28.22 -10.69 -1.48
N ALA A 166 29.14 -10.16 -0.66
CA ALA A 166 28.77 -9.43 0.55
C ALA A 166 27.96 -8.16 0.24
N ARG A 167 28.35 -7.45 -0.82
CA ARG A 167 27.63 -6.27 -1.30
C ARG A 167 26.22 -6.61 -1.81
N LEU A 168 26.09 -7.65 -2.63
CA LEU A 168 24.79 -8.12 -3.13
C LEU A 168 23.85 -8.52 -1.97
N ARG A 169 24.38 -9.27 -0.99
CA ARG A 169 23.62 -9.63 0.21
C ARG A 169 23.16 -8.40 0.99
N PHE A 170 24.00 -7.38 1.11
CA PHE A 170 23.63 -6.14 1.77
C PHE A 170 22.54 -5.37 0.98
N GLU A 171 22.62 -5.36 -0.35
CA GLU A 171 21.60 -4.78 -1.22
C GLU A 171 20.27 -5.52 -1.09
N ASP A 172 20.27 -6.86 -1.05
CA ASP A 172 19.06 -7.67 -0.80
C ASP A 172 18.46 -7.40 0.58
N GLN A 173 19.28 -7.34 1.63
CA GLN A 173 18.80 -7.02 2.99
C GLN A 173 18.20 -5.62 3.05
N MET A 174 18.73 -4.67 2.32
CA MET A 174 18.24 -3.32 2.23
C MET A 174 16.85 -3.26 1.58
N GLU A 175 16.62 -4.01 0.50
CA GLU A 175 15.31 -4.13 -0.14
C GLU A 175 14.30 -4.84 0.78
N MET A 176 14.71 -5.98 1.38
CA MET A 176 13.85 -6.72 2.31
C MET A 176 13.44 -5.87 3.50
N ALA A 177 14.33 -5.05 4.06
CA ALA A 177 14.00 -4.17 5.17
C ALA A 177 12.97 -3.09 4.82
N MET A 178 12.94 -2.62 3.57
CA MET A 178 11.93 -1.67 3.10
C MET A 178 10.57 -2.33 2.87
N ILE A 179 10.54 -3.63 2.63
CA ILE A 179 9.31 -4.40 2.42
C ILE A 179 8.72 -4.86 3.75
N GLU A 180 9.55 -5.46 4.63
CA GLU A 180 9.14 -6.12 5.87
C GLU A 180 9.20 -5.23 7.11
N GLY A 181 9.82 -4.06 7.02
CA GLY A 181 10.06 -3.21 8.20
C GLY A 181 8.80 -2.90 8.99
N GLU A 182 8.95 -2.78 10.30
CA GLU A 182 7.86 -2.40 11.21
C GLU A 182 8.35 -1.33 12.18
N LEU A 183 7.49 -0.37 12.52
CA LEU A 183 7.78 0.65 13.52
C LEU A 183 7.77 0.01 14.92
N ALA A 184 8.78 0.32 15.73
CA ALA A 184 8.82 -0.12 17.10
C ALA A 184 7.67 0.49 17.90
N GLY A 185 6.82 -0.35 18.47
CA GLY A 185 5.71 0.06 19.34
C GLY A 185 6.19 0.51 20.73
N SER A 186 5.28 1.12 21.51
CA SER A 186 5.55 1.59 22.87
C SER A 186 5.96 0.47 23.85
N SER A 187 5.62 -0.77 23.54
CA SER A 187 5.99 -1.97 24.30
C SER A 187 7.27 -2.65 23.81
N PHE A 188 8.00 -2.03 22.87
CA PHE A 188 9.27 -2.57 22.41
C PHE A 188 10.28 -2.67 23.54
N ALA A 189 10.83 -3.85 23.77
CA ALA A 189 11.73 -4.15 24.88
C ALA A 189 13.18 -3.65 24.66
N GLY A 190 13.52 -3.13 23.50
CA GLY A 190 14.85 -2.59 23.17
C GLY A 190 15.05 -1.23 23.83
N THR A 191 15.44 -1.21 25.10
CA THR A 191 15.77 0.00 25.85
C THR A 191 17.28 0.13 26.06
N GLY A 192 17.73 1.34 26.34
CA GLY A 192 19.17 1.65 26.53
C GLY A 192 19.92 1.82 25.22
N ASP A 193 21.04 1.14 25.06
CA ASP A 193 21.90 1.23 23.86
C ASP A 193 21.23 0.77 22.57
N TYR A 194 20.06 0.12 22.67
CA TYR A 194 19.25 -0.33 21.56
C TYR A 194 18.01 0.54 21.33
N ALA A 195 18.12 1.84 21.44
CA ALA A 195 17.02 2.78 21.14
C ALA A 195 16.66 2.76 19.63
N ILE A 196 16.31 1.58 19.12
CA ILE A 196 15.95 1.34 17.73
C ILE A 196 14.46 1.65 17.56
N GLN A 197 14.12 2.44 16.54
CA GLN A 197 12.75 2.88 16.31
C GLN A 197 12.05 2.11 15.19
N GLY A 198 12.80 1.35 14.38
CA GLY A 198 12.26 0.68 13.21
C GLY A 198 11.87 1.66 12.09
N THR A 199 11.37 1.10 11.00
CA THR A 199 10.80 1.85 9.87
C THR A 199 9.56 1.12 9.39
N GLU A 200 8.53 1.85 9.00
CA GLU A 200 7.34 1.25 8.39
C GLU A 200 7.67 0.79 6.98
N GLY A 201 7.61 -0.51 6.75
CA GLY A 201 7.78 -1.12 5.43
C GLY A 201 6.47 -1.22 4.66
N LEU A 202 6.54 -1.80 3.45
CA LEU A 202 5.40 -1.90 2.56
C LEU A 202 4.26 -2.72 3.18
N PHE A 203 4.56 -3.93 3.68
CA PHE A 203 3.53 -4.81 4.22
C PHE A 203 2.88 -4.26 5.49
N ALA A 204 3.63 -3.63 6.38
CA ALA A 204 3.10 -2.97 7.56
C ALA A 204 2.17 -1.81 7.20
N ALA A 205 2.57 -0.97 6.25
CA ALA A 205 1.77 0.14 5.76
C ALA A 205 0.45 -0.32 5.12
N LEU A 206 0.51 -1.35 4.28
CA LEU A 206 -0.67 -1.90 3.60
C LEU A 206 -1.59 -2.63 4.57
N ASN A 207 -1.04 -3.36 5.53
CA ASN A 207 -1.86 -4.04 6.56
C ASN A 207 -2.65 -3.06 7.41
N THR A 208 -2.12 -1.87 7.65
CA THR A 208 -2.76 -0.85 8.50
C THR A 208 -3.69 0.08 7.72
N ARG A 209 -3.33 0.45 6.49
CA ARG A 209 -3.98 1.52 5.73
C ARG A 209 -4.42 1.12 4.32
N GLY A 210 -3.94 -0.03 3.80
CA GLY A 210 -4.28 -0.54 2.48
C GLY A 210 -5.55 -1.37 2.46
N LEU A 211 -5.94 -1.80 1.27
CA LEU A 211 -6.98 -2.81 1.08
C LEU A 211 -6.34 -4.20 1.23
N VAL A 212 -6.76 -4.95 2.23
CA VAL A 212 -6.29 -6.33 2.45
C VAL A 212 -7.39 -7.29 2.03
N TYR A 213 -7.07 -8.20 1.11
CA TYR A 213 -7.96 -9.25 0.66
C TYR A 213 -7.36 -10.61 1.05
N ASN A 214 -8.12 -11.40 1.80
CA ASN A 214 -7.65 -12.67 2.34
C ASN A 214 -8.20 -13.85 1.55
N ASN A 215 -7.34 -14.85 1.32
CA ASN A 215 -7.66 -16.13 0.68
C ASN A 215 -8.24 -15.96 -0.73
N ALA A 216 -7.52 -15.26 -1.58
CA ALA A 216 -7.88 -15.09 -2.99
C ALA A 216 -7.70 -16.42 -3.75
N ASP A 217 -8.72 -16.84 -4.51
CA ASP A 217 -8.67 -18.01 -5.38
C ASP A 217 -9.36 -17.68 -6.72
N PHE A 218 -8.60 -17.07 -7.60
CA PHE A 218 -9.12 -16.51 -8.85
C PHE A 218 -9.46 -17.54 -9.91
N ASP A 219 -8.98 -18.79 -9.81
CA ASP A 219 -9.28 -19.84 -10.78
C ASP A 219 -10.38 -20.82 -10.34
N SER A 220 -10.95 -20.61 -9.15
CA SER A 220 -12.03 -21.44 -8.66
C SER A 220 -13.29 -21.32 -9.50
N THR A 221 -13.82 -22.46 -9.90
CA THR A 221 -15.16 -22.59 -10.52
C THR A 221 -16.27 -22.78 -9.51
N ALA A 222 -15.92 -23.17 -8.29
CA ALA A 222 -16.84 -23.25 -7.17
C ALA A 222 -16.87 -21.91 -6.42
N ALA A 223 -17.96 -21.65 -5.71
CA ALA A 223 -18.04 -20.48 -4.86
C ALA A 223 -17.04 -20.60 -3.70
N ILE A 224 -16.14 -19.63 -3.60
CA ILE A 224 -15.15 -19.50 -2.55
C ILE A 224 -15.52 -18.35 -1.62
N THR A 225 -14.97 -18.36 -0.44
CA THR A 225 -15.20 -17.31 0.56
C THR A 225 -13.93 -16.54 0.77
N GLY A 226 -13.87 -15.34 0.20
CA GLY A 226 -12.81 -14.36 0.46
C GLY A 226 -13.25 -13.32 1.50
N THR A 227 -12.31 -12.65 2.13
CA THR A 227 -12.57 -11.61 3.13
C THR A 227 -11.86 -10.32 2.78
N LEU A 228 -12.63 -9.26 2.56
CA LEU A 228 -12.11 -7.91 2.38
C LEU A 228 -11.64 -7.28 3.70
N ALA A 229 -10.80 -6.26 3.60
CA ALA A 229 -10.15 -5.58 4.72
C ALA A 229 -11.10 -5.10 5.84
N HIS A 230 -12.35 -4.86 5.55
CA HIS A 230 -13.36 -4.40 6.51
C HIS A 230 -14.28 -5.54 7.01
N ASN A 231 -13.75 -6.75 7.15
CA ASN A 231 -14.51 -7.94 7.60
C ASN A 231 -15.72 -8.33 6.74
N SER A 232 -15.81 -7.85 5.51
CA SER A 232 -16.83 -8.29 4.57
C SER A 232 -16.45 -9.65 3.99
N THR A 233 -17.19 -10.68 4.34
CA THR A 233 -17.03 -12.01 3.72
C THR A 233 -17.75 -12.01 2.38
N VAL A 234 -17.04 -12.37 1.33
CA VAL A 234 -17.58 -12.47 -0.02
C VAL A 234 -17.50 -13.93 -0.46
N THR A 235 -18.60 -14.46 -0.95
CA THR A 235 -18.67 -15.81 -1.53
C THR A 235 -18.93 -15.68 -3.01
N ASN A 236 -17.91 -15.87 -3.82
CA ASN A 236 -17.94 -15.68 -5.27
C ASN A 236 -17.12 -16.73 -6.01
N THR A 237 -17.29 -16.83 -7.31
CA THR A 237 -16.39 -17.53 -8.22
C THR A 237 -15.24 -16.61 -8.62
N GLY A 238 -14.11 -17.16 -9.08
CA GLY A 238 -12.85 -16.43 -9.29
C GLY A 238 -12.96 -15.06 -9.96
N LEU A 239 -13.64 -14.95 -11.12
CA LEU A 239 -13.81 -13.65 -11.79
C LEU A 239 -14.67 -12.67 -10.98
N ALA A 240 -15.74 -13.14 -10.34
CA ALA A 240 -16.60 -12.29 -9.52
C ALA A 240 -15.88 -11.83 -8.24
N GLU A 241 -14.94 -12.64 -7.75
CA GLU A 241 -14.07 -12.26 -6.64
C GLU A 241 -13.12 -11.14 -7.04
N PHE A 242 -12.51 -11.23 -8.20
CA PHE A 242 -11.69 -10.16 -8.76
C PHE A 242 -12.50 -8.87 -8.96
N ASP A 243 -13.73 -8.98 -9.48
CA ASP A 243 -14.64 -7.83 -9.64
C ASP A 243 -14.97 -7.14 -8.29
N THR A 244 -14.98 -7.89 -7.19
CA THR A 244 -15.18 -7.33 -5.85
C THR A 244 -14.00 -6.46 -5.43
N ILE A 245 -12.77 -6.86 -5.75
CA ILE A 245 -11.59 -6.04 -5.52
C ILE A 245 -11.69 -4.72 -6.32
N LEU A 246 -12.16 -4.79 -7.57
CA LEU A 246 -12.37 -3.58 -8.38
C LEU A 246 -13.40 -2.64 -7.76
N GLN A 247 -14.51 -3.16 -7.23
CA GLN A 247 -15.53 -2.37 -6.55
C GLN A 247 -14.98 -1.67 -5.30
N GLU A 248 -14.07 -2.32 -4.56
CA GLU A 248 -13.40 -1.69 -3.42
C GLU A 248 -12.43 -0.59 -3.87
N LEU A 249 -11.69 -0.81 -4.96
CA LEU A 249 -10.86 0.22 -5.56
C LEU A 249 -11.69 1.44 -6.01
N ASP A 250 -12.85 1.23 -6.63
CA ASP A 250 -13.76 2.31 -7.03
C ASP A 250 -14.21 3.15 -5.83
N LYS A 251 -14.49 2.52 -4.69
CA LYS A 251 -14.82 3.23 -3.44
C LYS A 251 -13.67 4.11 -2.96
N GLN A 252 -12.43 3.78 -3.28
CA GLN A 252 -11.25 4.57 -2.90
C GLN A 252 -10.93 5.72 -3.87
N GLY A 253 -11.62 5.83 -4.99
CA GLY A 253 -11.33 6.82 -6.03
C GLY A 253 -10.09 6.42 -6.83
N ALA A 254 -10.06 5.20 -7.28
CA ALA A 254 -8.92 4.46 -7.76
C ALA A 254 -8.23 5.03 -9.00
N ILE A 255 -6.99 4.64 -9.12
CA ILE A 255 -6.10 4.93 -10.24
C ILE A 255 -6.26 3.80 -11.26
N GLU A 256 -6.44 4.16 -12.53
CA GLU A 256 -6.77 3.19 -13.59
C GLU A 256 -5.62 2.22 -13.91
N GLU A 257 -4.36 2.66 -13.79
CA GLU A 257 -3.18 1.84 -14.07
C GLU A 257 -2.62 1.22 -12.79
N ASN A 258 -2.47 -0.10 -12.78
CA ASN A 258 -2.00 -0.86 -11.63
C ASN A 258 -0.97 -1.91 -12.02
N MET A 259 0.05 -2.09 -11.20
CA MET A 259 1.05 -3.14 -11.34
C MET A 259 0.85 -4.20 -10.26
N MET A 260 0.78 -5.45 -10.68
CA MET A 260 0.57 -6.61 -9.80
C MET A 260 1.90 -7.34 -9.61
N PHE A 261 2.36 -7.41 -8.38
CA PHE A 261 3.49 -8.22 -7.95
C PHE A 261 2.96 -9.44 -7.21
N LEU A 262 3.04 -10.60 -7.84
CA LEU A 262 2.35 -11.80 -7.38
C LEU A 262 3.33 -12.94 -7.12
N ASP A 263 2.91 -13.87 -6.25
CA ASP A 263 3.52 -15.18 -6.18
C ASP A 263 3.19 -16.00 -7.43
N ARG A 264 3.86 -17.13 -7.61
CA ARG A 264 3.67 -18.00 -8.78
C ARG A 264 2.29 -18.63 -8.81
N GLY A 265 1.77 -19.03 -7.64
CA GLY A 265 0.46 -19.68 -7.50
C GLY A 265 -0.65 -18.75 -7.97
N THR A 266 -0.75 -17.57 -7.36
CA THR A 266 -1.75 -16.55 -7.69
C THR A 266 -1.60 -16.02 -9.12
N SER A 267 -0.36 -15.91 -9.60
CA SER A 267 -0.10 -15.53 -11.00
C SER A 267 -0.72 -16.53 -12.00
N LEU A 268 -0.57 -17.83 -11.74
CA LEU A 268 -1.16 -18.90 -12.58
C LEU A 268 -2.69 -18.97 -12.41
N SER A 269 -3.21 -18.75 -11.21
CA SER A 269 -4.66 -18.69 -10.97
C SER A 269 -5.32 -17.57 -11.77
N ILE A 270 -4.67 -16.41 -11.87
CA ILE A 270 -5.16 -15.30 -12.72
C ILE A 270 -5.11 -15.68 -14.20
N ASP A 271 -4.03 -16.33 -14.66
CA ASP A 271 -3.96 -16.82 -16.05
C ASP A 271 -5.09 -17.82 -16.35
N ASN A 272 -5.37 -18.74 -15.43
CA ASN A 272 -6.49 -19.68 -15.55
C ASN A 272 -7.83 -18.96 -15.58
N MET A 273 -8.04 -17.96 -14.72
CA MET A 273 -9.25 -17.13 -14.73
C MET A 273 -9.48 -16.47 -16.09
N LEU A 274 -8.46 -15.89 -16.68
CA LEU A 274 -8.54 -15.25 -17.99
C LEU A 274 -8.78 -16.28 -19.11
N ALA A 275 -8.13 -17.45 -19.04
CA ALA A 275 -8.30 -18.53 -19.99
C ALA A 275 -9.72 -19.13 -19.96
N GLN A 276 -10.32 -19.28 -18.78
CA GLN A 276 -11.69 -19.77 -18.62
C GLN A 276 -12.72 -18.84 -19.28
N GLN A 277 -12.52 -17.51 -19.21
CA GLN A 277 -13.38 -16.56 -19.89
C GLN A 277 -13.33 -16.74 -21.41
N ASN A 278 -12.16 -16.98 -21.97
CA ASN A 278 -12.00 -17.21 -23.40
C ASN A 278 -12.71 -18.52 -23.87
N ALA A 279 -12.65 -19.57 -23.06
CA ALA A 279 -13.31 -20.84 -23.34
C ALA A 279 -14.85 -20.76 -23.24
N ALA A 280 -15.39 -19.98 -22.29
CA ALA A 280 -16.82 -19.85 -22.08
C ALA A 280 -17.56 -19.10 -23.21
N PHE A 281 -16.87 -18.26 -23.97
CA PHE A 281 -17.45 -17.49 -25.08
C PHE A 281 -17.31 -18.17 -26.46
N GLY A 282 -17.06 -19.49 -26.53
CA GLY A 282 -17.25 -20.29 -27.77
C GLY A 282 -16.30 -19.93 -28.92
N GLY A 283 -15.03 -19.92 -28.68
CA GLY A 283 -13.98 -19.98 -29.69
C GLY A 283 -13.89 -18.79 -30.65
N GLY A 284 -12.99 -17.86 -30.38
CA GLY A 284 -12.49 -16.95 -31.39
C GLY A 284 -12.65 -15.44 -31.16
N ALA A 285 -13.27 -15.01 -30.10
CA ALA A 285 -13.27 -13.57 -29.73
C ALA A 285 -12.28 -13.32 -28.59
N SER A 286 -11.09 -12.88 -28.94
CA SER A 286 -10.12 -12.36 -27.98
C SER A 286 -10.64 -11.06 -27.37
N TYR A 287 -11.44 -11.15 -26.30
CA TYR A 287 -11.86 -9.98 -25.54
C TYR A 287 -10.70 -9.53 -24.64
N GLY A 288 -10.08 -8.42 -25.01
CA GLY A 288 -9.18 -7.69 -24.13
C GLY A 288 -7.78 -8.29 -23.91
N VAL A 289 -7.41 -9.33 -24.61
CA VAL A 289 -6.03 -9.82 -24.64
C VAL A 289 -5.25 -8.94 -25.61
N PHE A 290 -4.19 -8.31 -25.14
CA PHE A 290 -3.25 -7.57 -25.99
C PHE A 290 -2.85 -8.46 -27.17
N ASN A 291 -2.88 -7.91 -28.40
CA ASN A 291 -2.58 -8.59 -29.66
C ASN A 291 -1.36 -9.52 -29.52
N ASN A 292 -1.61 -10.81 -29.34
CA ASN A 292 -0.59 -11.82 -29.46
C ASN A 292 -0.36 -12.05 -30.96
N ALA A 293 0.85 -11.80 -31.42
CA ALA A 293 1.29 -12.25 -32.74
C ALA A 293 1.14 -13.78 -32.85
N GLU A 294 0.86 -14.28 -34.06
CA GLU A 294 0.63 -15.70 -34.31
C GLU A 294 1.71 -16.65 -33.76
N ASP A 295 2.94 -16.17 -33.59
CA ASP A 295 4.07 -16.90 -32.99
C ASP A 295 3.97 -17.10 -31.46
N MET A 296 3.02 -16.43 -30.77
CA MET A 296 2.82 -16.53 -29.32
C MET A 296 1.68 -17.51 -28.94
N ALA A 297 1.13 -18.27 -29.85
CA ALA A 297 0.06 -19.26 -29.60
C ALA A 297 0.45 -20.37 -28.60
N LEU A 298 1.73 -20.50 -28.24
CA LEU A 298 2.24 -21.44 -27.26
C LEU A 298 2.51 -20.77 -25.89
N ASN A 299 2.29 -19.47 -25.77
CA ASN A 299 2.53 -18.73 -24.54
C ASN A 299 1.25 -18.69 -23.70
N LEU A 300 1.16 -19.53 -22.68
CA LEU A 300 0.00 -19.67 -21.81
C LEU A 300 -0.02 -18.62 -20.67
N GLY A 301 0.85 -17.61 -20.71
CA GLY A 301 0.94 -16.56 -19.70
C GLY A 301 0.51 -15.19 -20.25
N PHE A 302 -0.17 -14.40 -19.43
CA PHE A 302 -0.55 -13.02 -19.74
C PHE A 302 0.34 -12.04 -18.97
N SER A 303 0.92 -11.05 -19.64
CA SER A 303 1.71 -9.99 -19.02
C SER A 303 0.88 -8.80 -18.53
N GLY A 304 -0.34 -8.66 -19.05
CA GLY A 304 -1.27 -7.62 -18.68
C GLY A 304 -2.66 -7.87 -19.23
N PHE A 305 -3.65 -7.29 -18.58
CA PHE A 305 -5.05 -7.36 -18.99
C PHE A 305 -5.81 -6.11 -18.55
N ARG A 306 -6.94 -5.86 -19.19
CA ARG A 306 -7.85 -4.79 -18.85
C ARG A 306 -9.19 -5.35 -18.36
N ARG A 307 -9.66 -4.84 -17.24
CA ARG A 307 -10.98 -5.14 -16.71
C ARG A 307 -11.73 -3.87 -16.36
N GLY A 308 -12.85 -3.59 -17.01
CA GLY A 308 -13.54 -2.31 -16.86
C GLY A 308 -12.68 -1.14 -17.37
N SER A 309 -12.45 -0.14 -16.53
CA SER A 309 -11.55 0.99 -16.79
C SER A 309 -10.12 0.75 -16.31
N TYR A 310 -9.86 -0.37 -15.61
CA TYR A 310 -8.58 -0.65 -14.99
C TYR A 310 -7.66 -1.46 -15.88
N ASP A 311 -6.40 -1.03 -15.96
CA ASP A 311 -5.30 -1.74 -16.62
C ASP A 311 -4.39 -2.37 -15.57
N PHE A 312 -4.16 -3.67 -15.68
CA PHE A 312 -3.32 -4.44 -14.78
C PHE A 312 -2.12 -5.01 -15.54
N TYR A 313 -0.92 -4.76 -15.01
CA TYR A 313 0.34 -5.33 -15.49
C TYR A 313 0.84 -6.34 -14.48
N LYS A 314 0.95 -7.60 -14.89
CA LYS A 314 1.31 -8.71 -14.01
C LYS A 314 2.80 -9.01 -14.07
N THR A 315 3.42 -9.16 -12.90
CA THR A 315 4.82 -9.54 -12.75
C THR A 315 4.96 -10.57 -11.63
N ASP A 316 5.69 -11.65 -11.88
CA ASP A 316 6.03 -12.63 -10.85
C ASP A 316 7.09 -12.04 -9.92
N TRP A 317 6.86 -12.15 -8.63
CA TRP A 317 7.76 -11.63 -7.62
C TRP A 317 8.54 -12.76 -6.93
N LYS A 318 9.82 -12.91 -7.28
CA LYS A 318 10.68 -13.97 -6.73
C LYS A 318 10.73 -13.98 -5.20
N TYR A 319 10.68 -12.82 -4.59
CA TYR A 319 10.69 -12.66 -3.14
C TYR A 319 9.58 -13.45 -2.43
N LEU A 320 8.41 -13.57 -3.04
CA LEU A 320 7.28 -14.34 -2.53
C LEU A 320 7.37 -15.84 -2.86
N ASN A 321 8.23 -16.23 -3.81
CA ASN A 321 8.35 -17.61 -4.27
C ASN A 321 9.55 -18.36 -3.69
N ASP A 322 10.60 -17.64 -3.25
CA ASP A 322 11.84 -18.23 -2.79
C ASP A 322 11.68 -18.69 -1.34
N SER A 323 11.98 -19.97 -1.09
CA SER A 323 11.95 -20.58 0.24
C SER A 323 12.99 -20.05 1.21
N THR A 324 13.95 -19.24 0.75
CA THR A 324 14.95 -18.55 1.58
C THR A 324 14.54 -17.12 1.96
N THR A 325 13.41 -16.65 1.43
CA THR A 325 12.82 -15.33 1.69
C THR A 325 11.37 -15.46 2.18
N ARG A 326 10.49 -14.53 1.82
CA ARG A 326 9.09 -14.53 2.26
C ARG A 326 8.30 -15.76 1.79
N GLY A 327 8.71 -16.39 0.70
CA GLY A 327 8.09 -17.63 0.20
C GLY A 327 8.14 -18.80 1.21
N LEU A 328 8.99 -18.72 2.25
CA LEU A 328 8.99 -19.67 3.35
C LEU A 328 7.66 -19.68 4.13
N PHE A 329 7.04 -18.53 4.28
CA PHE A 329 5.80 -18.38 5.06
C PHE A 329 4.54 -18.59 4.22
N GLY A 330 4.54 -18.15 2.95
CA GLY A 330 3.40 -18.31 2.05
C GLY A 330 2.14 -17.53 2.44
N ASP A 331 2.24 -16.61 3.40
CA ASP A 331 1.10 -15.86 3.94
C ASP A 331 0.73 -14.61 3.11
N ILE A 332 1.61 -14.19 2.20
CA ILE A 332 1.36 -13.08 1.26
C ILE A 332 1.44 -13.62 -0.16
N GLU A 333 0.35 -13.48 -0.90
CA GLU A 333 0.20 -13.95 -2.27
C GLU A 333 0.53 -12.87 -3.30
N GLY A 334 0.44 -11.61 -2.91
CA GLY A 334 0.80 -10.52 -3.80
C GLY A 334 0.41 -9.13 -3.33
N VAL A 335 0.87 -8.15 -4.10
CA VAL A 335 0.56 -6.74 -3.88
C VAL A 335 0.22 -6.09 -5.22
N ILE A 336 -0.85 -5.30 -5.23
CA ILE A 336 -1.24 -4.46 -6.36
C ILE A 336 -0.83 -3.01 -6.02
N VAL A 337 0.03 -2.45 -6.85
CA VAL A 337 0.60 -1.11 -6.69
C VAL A 337 0.03 -0.18 -7.74
N PRO A 338 -0.67 0.91 -7.37
CA PRO A 338 -1.19 1.87 -8.33
C PRO A 338 -0.07 2.74 -8.92
N ALA A 339 -0.17 3.09 -10.20
CA ALA A 339 0.73 4.01 -10.89
C ALA A 339 0.45 5.48 -10.54
N GLY A 340 0.05 5.75 -9.30
CA GLY A 340 -0.32 7.06 -8.83
C GLY A 340 0.89 7.94 -8.49
N THR A 341 0.71 9.24 -8.70
CA THR A 341 1.71 10.24 -8.37
C THR A 341 1.11 11.41 -7.61
N SER A 342 1.87 11.97 -6.67
CA SER A 342 1.56 13.23 -6.02
C SER A 342 2.45 14.35 -6.55
N THR A 343 1.89 15.54 -6.72
CA THR A 343 2.65 16.72 -7.17
C THR A 343 3.01 17.56 -5.97
N VAL A 344 4.30 17.85 -5.81
CA VAL A 344 4.82 18.70 -4.73
C VAL A 344 5.65 19.82 -5.33
N TYR A 345 5.43 21.04 -4.85
CA TYR A 345 6.26 22.18 -5.24
C TYR A 345 7.61 22.11 -4.54
N ASP A 346 8.68 22.02 -5.32
CA ASP A 346 10.04 22.06 -4.80
C ASP A 346 10.56 23.49 -4.85
N GLN A 347 10.80 24.07 -3.70
CA GLN A 347 11.31 25.45 -3.57
C GLN A 347 12.73 25.61 -4.13
N SER A 348 13.55 24.55 -4.07
CA SER A 348 14.92 24.59 -4.57
C SER A 348 15.00 24.59 -6.09
N MET A 349 14.05 23.93 -6.75
CA MET A 349 13.96 23.85 -8.22
C MET A 349 12.97 24.85 -8.82
N GLY A 350 12.15 25.51 -8.01
CA GLY A 350 11.15 26.48 -8.46
C GLY A 350 10.04 25.88 -9.34
N LYS A 351 9.80 24.56 -9.26
CA LYS A 351 8.81 23.85 -10.06
C LYS A 351 8.13 22.72 -9.30
N ASN A 352 6.98 22.31 -9.83
CA ASN A 352 6.30 21.12 -9.33
C ASN A 352 7.03 19.84 -9.76
N ILE A 353 7.29 18.97 -8.79
CA ILE A 353 7.84 17.63 -9.02
C ILE A 353 6.75 16.60 -8.79
N SER A 354 6.57 15.70 -9.75
CA SER A 354 5.70 14.53 -9.59
C SER A 354 6.45 13.43 -8.83
N ARG A 355 5.84 12.92 -7.77
CA ARG A 355 6.37 11.84 -6.93
C ARG A 355 5.44 10.63 -7.00
N PRO A 356 5.96 9.42 -7.26
CA PRO A 356 5.17 8.21 -7.12
C PRO A 356 4.65 8.05 -5.68
N PHE A 357 3.50 7.44 -5.51
CA PHE A 357 2.94 7.15 -4.18
C PHE A 357 3.87 6.25 -3.37
N LEU A 358 4.52 5.30 -4.04
CA LEU A 358 5.55 4.45 -3.45
C LEU A 358 6.94 4.99 -3.81
N HIS A 359 7.69 5.46 -2.82
CA HIS A 359 9.06 5.94 -3.02
C HIS A 359 9.92 5.77 -1.76
N VAL A 360 11.23 5.68 -1.98
CA VAL A 360 12.23 5.57 -0.91
C VAL A 360 12.82 6.95 -0.61
N ARG A 361 13.01 7.24 0.66
CA ARG A 361 13.76 8.40 1.16
C ARG A 361 15.07 7.94 1.75
N TYR A 362 16.17 8.55 1.35
CA TYR A 362 17.49 8.26 1.88
C TYR A 362 18.15 9.52 2.45
N ARG A 363 18.97 9.31 3.48
CA ARG A 363 19.68 10.41 4.14
C ARG A 363 20.75 10.97 3.23
N LYS A 364 20.65 12.27 2.96
CA LYS A 364 21.65 13.00 2.16
C LYS A 364 21.69 14.45 2.58
N SER A 365 22.91 14.96 2.77
CA SER A 365 23.22 16.38 2.92
C SER A 365 24.30 16.79 1.92
N GLU A 366 24.67 18.06 1.90
CA GLU A 366 25.82 18.52 1.10
C GLU A 366 27.15 17.93 1.57
N ALA A 367 27.25 17.56 2.86
CA ALA A 367 28.45 17.03 3.47
C ALA A 367 28.58 15.51 3.35
N ASP A 368 27.48 14.75 3.35
CA ASP A 368 27.50 13.28 3.35
C ASP A 368 26.30 12.71 2.61
N ASP A 369 26.55 11.69 1.78
CA ASP A 369 25.50 10.91 1.09
C ASP A 369 25.47 9.50 1.66
N ARG A 370 24.37 9.15 2.33
CA ARG A 370 24.17 7.86 3.01
C ARG A 370 23.21 6.94 2.24
N LYS A 371 23.02 7.18 0.94
CA LYS A 371 22.22 6.30 0.10
C LYS A 371 22.80 4.88 0.03
N MET A 372 24.07 4.79 -0.29
CA MET A 372 24.87 3.56 -0.30
C MET A 372 26.32 3.98 -0.14
N LYS A 373 26.79 4.07 1.09
CA LYS A 373 28.14 4.50 1.41
C LYS A 373 29.02 3.28 1.65
N SER A 374 30.17 3.23 0.98
CA SER A 374 31.21 2.23 1.22
C SER A 374 32.55 2.88 1.46
N TRP A 375 33.34 2.32 2.36
CA TRP A 375 34.70 2.77 2.64
C TRP A 375 35.54 1.61 3.17
N ILE A 376 36.85 1.69 2.95
CA ILE A 376 37.81 0.68 3.39
C ILE A 376 38.52 1.19 4.65
N THR A 377 38.69 0.33 5.63
CA THR A 377 39.48 0.54 6.84
C THR A 377 40.44 -0.62 7.04
N GLY A 378 41.50 -0.40 7.80
CA GLY A 378 42.53 -1.41 8.07
C GLY A 378 43.92 -0.95 7.71
N SER A 379 44.86 -1.86 7.68
CA SER A 379 46.26 -1.61 7.28
C SER A 379 46.55 -2.04 5.84
N VAL A 380 45.64 -2.76 5.18
CA VAL A 380 45.73 -3.24 3.81
C VAL A 380 44.74 -2.49 2.93
N GLY A 381 45.07 -2.31 1.65
CA GLY A 381 44.18 -1.61 0.70
C GLY A 381 44.42 -0.10 0.55
N GLY A 382 45.51 0.40 1.10
CA GLY A 382 46.00 1.78 0.88
C GLY A 382 45.61 2.81 1.93
N ASN A 383 44.72 2.47 2.86
CA ASN A 383 44.33 3.34 3.97
C ASN A 383 44.79 2.74 5.32
N TYR A 384 45.79 3.33 5.92
CA TYR A 384 46.30 2.92 7.25
C TYR A 384 45.47 3.56 8.34
N THR A 385 44.31 2.98 8.63
CA THR A 385 43.37 3.49 9.64
C THR A 385 43.36 2.68 10.94
N SER A 386 44.06 1.52 10.94
CA SER A 386 44.16 0.60 12.07
C SER A 386 45.55 -0.07 12.02
N ASP A 387 46.03 -0.52 13.16
CA ASP A 387 47.25 -1.35 13.33
C ASP A 387 46.97 -2.85 13.10
N ALA A 388 45.72 -3.25 12.95
CA ALA A 388 45.36 -4.62 12.60
C ALA A 388 45.71 -4.92 11.15
N ASP A 389 46.34 -6.09 10.90
CA ASP A 389 46.69 -6.58 9.57
C ASP A 389 45.46 -7.15 8.87
N GLU A 390 44.60 -6.25 8.42
CA GLU A 390 43.31 -6.57 7.80
C GLU A 390 42.86 -5.50 6.80
N MET A 391 42.00 -5.91 5.89
CA MET A 391 41.18 -5.03 5.05
C MET A 391 39.73 -5.23 5.42
N VAL A 392 39.06 -4.16 5.80
CA VAL A 392 37.65 -4.17 6.12
C VAL A 392 36.89 -3.23 5.18
N VAL A 393 36.03 -3.79 4.35
CA VAL A 393 35.09 -3.03 3.52
C VAL A 393 33.80 -2.83 4.30
N ASN A 394 33.47 -1.59 4.57
CA ASN A 394 32.25 -1.23 5.32
C ASN A 394 31.19 -0.74 4.35
N PHE A 395 29.96 -1.19 4.56
CA PHE A 395 28.77 -0.74 3.86
C PHE A 395 27.83 -0.03 4.85
N LEU A 396 27.17 1.03 4.40
CA LEU A 396 26.20 1.76 5.20
C LEU A 396 25.11 2.35 4.30
N THR A 397 23.88 2.22 4.74
CA THR A 397 22.75 2.96 4.18
C THR A 397 21.85 3.49 5.29
N GLU A 398 21.18 4.62 5.03
CA GLU A 398 20.15 5.18 5.90
C GLU A 398 18.97 5.59 5.06
N ARG A 399 17.85 4.87 5.19
CA ARG A 399 16.67 5.04 4.35
C ARG A 399 15.38 4.64 5.04
N CYS A 400 14.26 5.10 4.49
CA CYS A 400 12.91 4.69 4.85
C CYS A 400 12.01 4.64 3.63
N LEU A 401 10.93 3.88 3.73
CA LEU A 401 9.89 3.81 2.70
C LEU A 401 8.82 4.86 2.98
N CYS A 402 8.28 5.47 1.93
CA CYS A 402 7.08 6.32 2.00
C CYS A 402 5.99 5.70 1.13
N VAL A 403 4.88 5.33 1.76
CA VAL A 403 3.68 4.82 1.11
C VAL A 403 2.59 5.86 1.26
N GLN A 404 2.31 6.60 0.19
CA GLN A 404 1.26 7.61 0.14
C GLN A 404 0.01 7.02 -0.48
N ALA A 405 -1.17 7.47 -0.05
CA ALA A 405 -2.46 6.98 -0.53
C ALA A 405 -2.56 5.43 -0.48
N ALA A 406 -2.13 4.85 0.64
CA ALA A 406 -2.08 3.40 0.84
C ALA A 406 -3.44 2.69 0.60
N ASN A 407 -4.55 3.42 0.76
CA ASN A 407 -5.90 2.95 0.46
C ASN A 407 -6.16 2.58 -1.02
N ASN A 408 -5.28 2.95 -1.93
CA ASN A 408 -5.35 2.54 -3.35
C ASN A 408 -4.49 1.29 -3.66
N PHE A 409 -3.76 0.78 -2.68
CA PHE A 409 -2.99 -0.45 -2.81
C PHE A 409 -3.81 -1.63 -2.32
N VAL A 410 -3.62 -2.79 -2.93
CA VAL A 410 -4.24 -4.03 -2.49
C VAL A 410 -3.15 -5.02 -2.09
N MET A 411 -3.32 -5.66 -0.95
CA MET A 411 -2.48 -6.77 -0.50
C MET A 411 -3.32 -8.05 -0.46
N LEU A 412 -2.85 -9.08 -1.16
CA LEU A 412 -3.44 -10.40 -1.17
C LEU A 412 -2.75 -11.26 -0.11
N LYS A 413 -3.52 -11.80 0.82
CA LYS A 413 -3.03 -12.63 1.92
C LYS A 413 -3.63 -14.02 1.89
N ASN A 414 -2.84 -15.00 2.30
CA ASN A 414 -3.30 -16.34 2.64
C ASN A 414 -3.31 -16.49 4.17
N THR A 415 -4.48 -16.61 4.74
CA THR A 415 -4.64 -16.80 6.21
C THR A 415 -4.69 -18.26 6.61
N THR A 416 -4.59 -19.17 5.65
CA THR A 416 -4.58 -20.64 5.86
C THR A 416 -3.18 -21.25 5.72
N ALA A 417 -2.18 -20.43 5.36
CA ALA A 417 -0.78 -20.85 5.25
C ALA A 417 -0.09 -21.04 6.61
#